data_18b6d2ad163d95494a291d9e4f62004f
#
_entry.id   18b6d2ad163d95494a291d9e4f62004f
#
_cell.length_a   1.000
_cell.length_b   1.000
_cell.length_c   1.000
_cell.angle_alpha   90.00
_cell.angle_beta   90.00
_cell.angle_gamma   90.00
#
_symmetry.space_group_name_H-M   'P 1'
#
loop_
_entity.id
_entity.type
_entity.pdbx_description
1 polymer ?
#
loop_
_entity_poly.entity_id
_entity_poly.type
_entity_poly.pdbx_seq_one_letter_code
_entity_poly.pdbx_strand_id
1 'polypeptide(L)'
;MILIKKILILEDNLLILSKILAKLEIVEQDQPYLLSLVILTDFQQVEDYINNNPKANNFDIIILDRDCKLGGSFHNLNFERFGTDKVISISAVPEYNNEAKKRGVKRVILKDLKYKDEFADKVATEVRRMISPQRLFNLKLR
;
A
#
# COMPACT_ATOMS: atom_id res chain seq x y z
N MET A 1 13.39 14.56 16.39
CA MET A 1 13.75 13.23 15.88
C MET A 1 12.92 12.91 14.64
N ILE A 2 13.59 12.55 13.55
CA ILE A 2 12.91 12.21 12.31
C ILE A 2 12.63 10.71 12.33
N LEU A 3 11.36 10.35 12.12
CA LEU A 3 10.94 8.96 12.02
C LEU A 3 10.85 8.56 10.55
N ILE A 4 11.34 7.36 10.25
CA ILE A 4 11.28 6.81 8.89
C ILE A 4 10.16 5.78 8.87
N LYS A 5 9.26 5.91 7.89
CA LYS A 5 8.22 4.91 7.61
C LYS A 5 8.55 4.20 6.30
N LYS A 6 8.58 2.89 6.34
CA LYS A 6 8.96 2.06 5.19
C LYS A 6 7.73 1.54 4.49
N ILE A 7 7.65 1.78 3.20
CA ILE A 7 6.49 1.40 2.37
C ILE A 7 6.99 0.58 1.18
N LEU A 8 6.43 -0.62 1.02
CA LEU A 8 6.60 -1.41 -0.18
C LEU A 8 5.42 -1.15 -1.12
N ILE A 9 5.70 -0.82 -2.36
CA ILE A 9 4.67 -0.56 -3.37
C ILE A 9 4.88 -1.52 -4.53
N LEU A 10 3.84 -2.28 -4.85
CA LEU A 10 3.75 -2.98 -6.10
C LEU A 10 2.71 -2.28 -6.97
N GLU A 11 3.13 -1.78 -8.12
CA GLU A 11 2.27 -1.24 -9.16
C GLU A 11 3.02 -1.25 -10.48
N ASP A 12 2.47 -1.94 -11.48
CA ASP A 12 3.11 -2.06 -12.78
C ASP A 12 2.58 -1.05 -13.82
N ASN A 13 1.53 -0.32 -13.51
CA ASN A 13 1.06 0.78 -14.34
C ASN A 13 1.80 2.06 -13.93
N LEU A 14 2.69 2.53 -14.81
CA LEU A 14 3.58 3.63 -14.48
C LEU A 14 2.84 4.95 -14.25
N LEU A 15 1.73 5.20 -14.96
CA LEU A 15 0.94 6.40 -14.73
C LEU A 15 0.28 6.37 -13.34
N ILE A 16 -0.32 5.25 -12.98
CA ILE A 16 -0.93 5.08 -11.65
C ILE A 16 0.15 5.22 -10.58
N LEU A 17 1.29 4.58 -10.77
CA LEU A 17 2.41 4.68 -9.82
C LEU A 17 2.85 6.13 -9.64
N SER A 18 2.98 6.89 -10.73
CA SER A 18 3.39 8.29 -10.66
C SER A 18 2.41 9.13 -9.85
N LYS A 19 1.12 8.86 -9.98
CA LYS A 19 0.09 9.58 -9.23
C LYS A 19 0.12 9.24 -7.74
N ILE A 20 0.31 7.97 -7.40
CA ILE A 20 0.49 7.55 -6.01
C ILE A 20 1.72 8.24 -5.40
N LEU A 21 2.84 8.22 -6.11
CA LEU A 21 4.08 8.83 -5.62
C LEU A 21 3.94 10.33 -5.39
N ALA A 22 3.27 11.04 -6.30
CA ALA A 22 3.03 12.47 -6.15
C ALA A 22 2.21 12.78 -4.89
N LYS A 23 1.21 11.96 -4.58
CA LYS A 23 0.38 12.13 -3.38
C LYS A 23 1.14 11.75 -2.11
N LEU A 24 1.99 10.72 -2.17
CA LEU A 24 2.84 10.35 -1.03
C LEU A 24 3.86 11.44 -0.71
N GLU A 25 4.38 12.16 -1.71
CA GLU A 25 5.24 13.31 -1.46
C GLU A 25 4.54 14.36 -0.61
N ILE A 26 3.27 14.63 -0.89
CA ILE A 26 2.49 15.57 -0.09
C ILE A 26 2.33 15.06 1.35
N VAL A 27 2.07 13.77 1.52
CA VAL A 27 2.00 13.16 2.86
C VAL A 27 3.31 13.40 3.62
N GLU A 28 4.44 13.18 2.96
CA GLU A 28 5.75 13.37 3.58
C GLU A 28 5.98 14.81 4.01
N GLN A 29 5.55 15.79 3.19
CA GLN A 29 5.68 17.21 3.52
C GLN A 29 4.86 17.61 4.75
N ASP A 30 3.70 16.97 4.94
CA ASP A 30 2.76 17.35 6.00
C ASP A 30 3.01 16.63 7.32
N GLN A 31 3.87 15.62 7.34
CA GLN A 31 4.07 14.75 8.50
C GLN A 31 5.52 14.83 8.98
N PRO A 32 5.76 14.58 10.27
CA PRO A 32 7.13 14.53 10.79
C PRO A 32 7.83 13.21 10.44
N TYR A 33 7.53 12.64 9.29
CA TYR A 33 8.07 11.36 8.84
C TYR A 33 8.76 11.51 7.49
N LEU A 34 9.82 10.74 7.30
CA LEU A 34 10.35 10.47 5.98
C LEU A 34 9.82 9.13 5.50
N LEU A 35 9.42 9.08 4.24
CA LEU A 35 8.96 7.84 3.62
C LEU A 35 10.12 7.18 2.88
N SER A 36 10.40 5.93 3.24
CA SER A 36 11.39 5.12 2.56
C SER A 36 10.66 4.09 1.71
N LEU A 37 10.80 4.18 0.39
CA LEU A 37 9.99 3.39 -0.53
C LEU A 37 10.83 2.30 -1.19
N VAL A 38 10.25 1.09 -1.26
CA VAL A 38 10.70 0.04 -2.18
C VAL A 38 9.59 -0.14 -3.20
N ILE A 39 9.91 0.08 -4.46
CA ILE A 39 8.94 0.02 -5.55
C ILE A 39 9.30 -1.15 -6.44
N LEU A 40 8.36 -2.08 -6.60
CA LEU A 40 8.50 -3.22 -7.48
C LEU A 40 7.36 -3.20 -8.50
N THR A 41 7.69 -3.45 -9.76
CA THR A 41 6.71 -3.44 -10.85
C THR A 41 6.35 -4.84 -11.35
N ASP A 42 6.96 -5.86 -10.77
CA ASP A 42 6.74 -7.26 -11.14
C ASP A 42 6.20 -8.03 -9.92
N PHE A 43 5.05 -8.68 -10.08
CA PHE A 43 4.42 -9.40 -8.98
C PHE A 43 5.26 -10.60 -8.50
N GLN A 44 6.00 -11.24 -9.38
CA GLN A 44 6.87 -12.35 -8.98
C GLN A 44 7.98 -11.88 -8.07
N GLN A 45 8.56 -10.71 -8.35
CA GLN A 45 9.57 -10.12 -7.46
C GLN A 45 8.97 -9.81 -6.09
N VAL A 46 7.72 -9.35 -6.05
CA VAL A 46 7.06 -9.07 -4.78
C VAL A 46 6.81 -10.35 -3.99
N GLU A 47 6.32 -11.39 -4.65
CA GLU A 47 6.12 -12.69 -3.98
C GLU A 47 7.43 -13.21 -3.40
N ASP A 48 8.50 -13.20 -4.20
CA ASP A 48 9.80 -13.66 -3.74
C ASP A 48 10.32 -12.79 -2.59
N TYR A 49 10.21 -11.48 -2.73
CA TYR A 49 10.69 -10.53 -1.74
C TYR A 49 9.95 -10.71 -0.41
N ILE A 50 8.63 -10.79 -0.44
CA ILE A 50 7.81 -10.90 0.77
C ILE A 50 7.94 -12.28 1.40
N ASN A 51 7.80 -13.33 0.59
CA ASN A 51 7.73 -14.70 1.14
C ASN A 51 9.08 -15.19 1.65
N ASN A 52 10.19 -14.74 1.05
CA ASN A 52 11.50 -15.29 1.31
C ASN A 52 12.45 -14.32 2.03
N ASN A 53 12.12 -13.03 2.12
CA ASN A 53 13.01 -12.05 2.73
C ASN A 53 12.68 -11.86 4.20
N PRO A 54 13.61 -12.12 5.12
CA PRO A 54 13.38 -11.89 6.55
C PRO A 54 13.06 -10.43 6.88
N LYS A 55 13.52 -9.49 6.06
CA LYS A 55 13.31 -8.05 6.26
C LYS A 55 11.93 -7.57 5.82
N ALA A 56 11.12 -8.43 5.20
CA ALA A 56 9.77 -8.06 4.77
C ALA A 56 8.89 -7.60 5.94
N ASN A 57 9.15 -8.09 7.14
CA ASN A 57 8.43 -7.68 8.34
C ASN A 57 8.74 -6.25 8.78
N ASN A 58 9.77 -5.62 8.21
CA ASN A 58 10.18 -4.26 8.59
C ASN A 58 9.40 -3.18 7.85
N PHE A 59 8.52 -3.52 6.91
CA PHE A 59 7.66 -2.55 6.28
C PHE A 59 6.53 -2.14 7.21
N ASP A 60 6.24 -0.85 7.23
CA ASP A 60 5.09 -0.31 7.95
C ASP A 60 3.82 -0.43 7.12
N ILE A 61 3.94 -0.32 5.80
CA ILE A 61 2.82 -0.38 4.86
C ILE A 61 3.25 -1.15 3.63
N ILE A 62 2.33 -1.96 3.10
CA ILE A 62 2.51 -2.70 1.85
C ILE A 62 1.31 -2.40 0.96
N ILE A 63 1.56 -1.69 -0.15
CA ILE A 63 0.54 -1.38 -1.15
C ILE A 63 0.65 -2.39 -2.28
N LEU A 64 -0.38 -3.20 -2.46
CA LEU A 64 -0.37 -4.30 -3.41
C LEU A 64 -1.39 -4.10 -4.53
N ASP A 65 -0.89 -3.91 -5.74
CA ASP A 65 -1.70 -3.96 -6.96
C ASP A 65 -2.07 -5.41 -7.25
N ARG A 66 -3.38 -5.65 -7.40
CA ARG A 66 -3.91 -6.97 -7.71
C ARG A 66 -4.19 -7.16 -9.20
N ASP A 67 -3.90 -6.15 -10.03
CA ASP A 67 -4.22 -6.14 -11.47
C ASP A 67 -2.95 -6.22 -12.32
N CYS A 68 -2.06 -7.14 -12.04
CA CYS A 68 -0.78 -7.20 -12.74
C CYS A 68 -0.94 -7.61 -14.19
N LYS A 69 -0.16 -6.97 -15.08
CA LYS A 69 -0.23 -7.18 -16.54
C LYS A 69 0.00 -8.62 -16.95
N LEU A 70 0.82 -9.35 -16.22
CA LEU A 70 1.22 -10.72 -16.55
C LEU A 70 0.49 -11.78 -15.74
N GLY A 71 -0.70 -11.48 -15.28
CA GLY A 71 -1.54 -12.55 -14.79
C GLY A 71 -1.82 -12.59 -13.32
N GLY A 72 -2.68 -11.75 -12.90
CA GLY A 72 -3.48 -12.15 -11.84
C GLY A 72 -3.14 -11.58 -10.49
N SER A 73 -3.87 -12.07 -9.56
CA SER A 73 -3.77 -11.69 -8.18
C SER A 73 -2.66 -12.48 -7.47
N PHE A 74 -2.12 -11.90 -6.40
CA PHE A 74 -1.08 -12.54 -5.60
C PHE A 74 -1.71 -13.59 -4.69
N HIS A 75 -2.00 -14.75 -5.23
CA HIS A 75 -2.57 -15.83 -4.44
C HIS A 75 -1.56 -16.43 -3.45
N ASN A 76 -0.27 -16.30 -3.74
CA ASN A 76 0.79 -16.98 -3.00
C ASN A 76 1.48 -16.10 -1.96
N LEU A 77 0.96 -14.91 -1.67
CA LEU A 77 1.54 -14.06 -0.63
C LEU A 77 1.24 -14.62 0.75
N ASN A 78 2.29 -14.73 1.55
CA ASN A 78 2.17 -15.22 2.92
C ASN A 78 1.78 -14.06 3.85
N PHE A 79 0.48 -13.75 3.91
CA PHE A 79 -0.03 -12.69 4.76
C PHE A 79 0.18 -12.98 6.26
N GLU A 80 0.29 -14.24 6.64
CA GLU A 80 0.52 -14.60 8.03
C GLU A 80 1.89 -14.13 8.52
N ARG A 81 2.86 -14.07 7.63
CA ARG A 81 4.23 -13.73 7.98
C ARG A 81 4.41 -12.25 8.28
N PHE A 82 3.77 -11.36 7.51
CA PHE A 82 3.97 -9.91 7.65
C PHE A 82 2.74 -9.17 8.16
N GLY A 83 1.61 -9.84 8.24
CA GLY A 83 0.38 -9.28 8.82
C GLY A 83 -0.48 -8.52 7.83
N THR A 84 -1.76 -8.86 7.81
CA THR A 84 -2.75 -8.22 6.93
C THR A 84 -3.02 -6.76 7.31
N ASP A 85 -2.72 -6.37 8.54
CA ASP A 85 -2.94 -5.01 9.02
C ASP A 85 -2.07 -3.96 8.31
N LYS A 86 -0.96 -4.39 7.71
CA LYS A 86 -0.04 -3.51 6.98
C LYS A 86 -0.40 -3.34 5.52
N VAL A 87 -1.36 -4.11 5.02
CA VAL A 87 -1.63 -4.21 3.58
C VAL A 87 -2.74 -3.27 3.16
N ILE A 88 -2.51 -2.56 2.05
CA ILE A 88 -3.54 -1.86 1.28
C ILE A 88 -3.62 -2.59 -0.06
N SER A 89 -4.74 -3.24 -0.33
CA SER A 89 -4.99 -3.93 -1.60
C SER A 89 -5.66 -2.96 -2.57
N ILE A 90 -5.09 -2.81 -3.76
CA ILE A 90 -5.65 -1.95 -4.80
C ILE A 90 -5.95 -2.78 -6.04
N SER A 91 -7.11 -2.56 -6.65
CA SER A 91 -7.54 -3.30 -7.84
C SER A 91 -8.64 -2.55 -8.56
N ALA A 92 -8.60 -2.60 -9.89
CA ALA A 92 -9.72 -2.16 -10.73
C ALA A 92 -10.83 -3.23 -10.81
N VAL A 93 -10.55 -4.45 -10.35
CA VAL A 93 -11.48 -5.57 -10.37
C VAL A 93 -11.98 -5.82 -8.95
N PRO A 94 -13.27 -5.56 -8.66
CA PRO A 94 -13.79 -5.70 -7.29
C PRO A 94 -13.59 -7.08 -6.67
N GLU A 95 -13.65 -8.13 -7.48
CA GLU A 95 -13.48 -9.50 -7.03
C GLU A 95 -12.09 -9.76 -6.43
N TYR A 96 -11.06 -9.10 -6.95
CA TYR A 96 -9.70 -9.26 -6.44
C TYR A 96 -9.55 -8.62 -5.06
N ASN A 97 -10.16 -7.46 -4.86
CA ASN A 97 -10.21 -6.84 -3.53
C ASN A 97 -11.04 -7.65 -2.56
N ASN A 98 -12.13 -8.26 -3.03
CA ASN A 98 -12.96 -9.14 -2.19
C ASN A 98 -12.19 -10.39 -1.75
N GLU A 99 -11.36 -10.94 -2.62
CA GLU A 99 -10.50 -12.06 -2.26
C GLU A 99 -9.50 -11.65 -1.18
N ALA A 100 -8.89 -10.47 -1.30
CA ALA A 100 -8.00 -9.95 -0.28
C ALA A 100 -8.72 -9.80 1.07
N LYS A 101 -9.96 -9.29 1.06
CA LYS A 101 -10.77 -9.20 2.28
C LYS A 101 -11.00 -10.55 2.94
N LYS A 102 -11.29 -11.58 2.14
CA LYS A 102 -11.48 -12.94 2.65
C LYS A 102 -10.24 -13.47 3.34
N ARG A 103 -9.07 -13.01 2.92
CA ARG A 103 -7.78 -13.38 3.53
C ARG A 103 -7.40 -12.51 4.72
N GLY A 104 -8.26 -11.59 5.12
CA GLY A 104 -8.05 -10.76 6.32
C GLY A 104 -7.58 -9.34 6.06
N VAL A 105 -7.38 -8.93 4.82
CA VAL A 105 -6.99 -7.57 4.49
C VAL A 105 -8.18 -6.63 4.70
N LYS A 106 -8.01 -5.63 5.54
CA LYS A 106 -9.10 -4.70 5.88
C LYS A 106 -9.13 -3.48 4.98
N ARG A 107 -7.99 -3.08 4.41
CA ARG A 107 -7.88 -1.88 3.60
C ARG A 107 -7.83 -2.27 2.14
N VAL A 108 -8.94 -2.07 1.44
CA VAL A 108 -9.04 -2.31 0.01
C VAL A 108 -9.56 -1.03 -0.65
N ILE A 109 -8.96 -0.67 -1.79
CA ILE A 109 -9.33 0.53 -2.52
C ILE A 109 -9.56 0.15 -3.97
N LEU A 110 -10.71 0.55 -4.51
CA LEU A 110 -10.99 0.37 -5.93
C LEU A 110 -10.10 1.30 -6.75
N LYS A 111 -9.33 0.73 -7.65
CA LYS A 111 -8.50 1.50 -8.59
C LYS A 111 -9.41 1.99 -9.72
N ASP A 112 -9.91 3.21 -9.58
CA ASP A 112 -10.77 3.82 -10.57
C ASP A 112 -9.93 4.44 -11.67
N LEU A 113 -9.85 3.76 -12.81
CA LEU A 113 -9.02 4.19 -13.93
C LEU A 113 -9.60 5.42 -14.64
N LYS A 114 -10.86 5.76 -14.36
CA LYS A 114 -11.51 6.97 -14.88
C LYS A 114 -11.19 8.19 -14.01
N TYR A 115 -10.99 7.99 -12.71
CA TYR A 115 -10.72 9.04 -11.73
C TYR A 115 -9.42 8.71 -10.97
N LYS A 116 -8.31 8.77 -11.70
CA LYS A 116 -7.00 8.33 -11.19
C LYS A 116 -6.48 9.21 -10.05
N ASP A 117 -6.74 10.51 -10.10
CA ASP A 117 -6.28 11.43 -9.05
C ASP A 117 -7.04 11.19 -7.75
N GLU A 118 -8.34 10.99 -7.82
CA GLU A 118 -9.16 10.67 -6.65
C GLU A 118 -8.77 9.32 -6.06
N PHE A 119 -8.45 8.35 -6.91
CA PHE A 119 -7.93 7.06 -6.45
C PHE A 119 -6.62 7.26 -5.68
N ALA A 120 -5.69 8.02 -6.23
CA ALA A 120 -4.40 8.26 -5.57
C ALA A 120 -4.59 9.03 -4.24
N ASP A 121 -5.55 9.96 -4.18
CA ASP A 121 -5.91 10.64 -2.94
C ASP A 121 -6.40 9.66 -1.87
N LYS A 122 -7.20 8.67 -2.26
CA LYS A 122 -7.68 7.64 -1.32
C LYS A 122 -6.54 6.80 -0.78
N VAL A 123 -5.59 6.43 -1.63
CA VAL A 123 -4.40 5.68 -1.19
C VAL A 123 -3.60 6.52 -0.19
N ALA A 124 -3.34 7.78 -0.50
CA ALA A 124 -2.60 8.67 0.39
C ALA A 124 -3.33 8.89 1.72
N THR A 125 -4.65 9.00 1.69
CA THR A 125 -5.46 9.14 2.91
C THR A 125 -5.28 7.93 3.82
N GLU A 126 -5.31 6.72 3.25
CA GLU A 126 -5.08 5.51 4.04
C GLU A 126 -3.66 5.46 4.59
N VAL A 127 -2.67 5.85 3.80
CA VAL A 127 -1.29 5.91 4.28
C VAL A 127 -1.19 6.87 5.47
N ARG A 128 -1.79 8.06 5.39
CA ARG A 128 -1.81 9.02 6.51
C ARG A 128 -2.39 8.40 7.78
N ARG A 129 -3.51 7.70 7.65
CA ARG A 129 -4.15 7.05 8.81
C ARG A 129 -3.25 6.00 9.45
N MET A 130 -2.54 5.24 8.63
CA MET A 130 -1.69 4.15 9.12
C MET A 130 -0.42 4.64 9.80
N ILE A 131 0.15 5.76 9.34
CA ILE A 131 1.40 6.27 9.92
C ILE A 131 1.18 7.31 11.00
N SER A 132 0.00 7.94 11.05
CA SER A 132 -0.30 8.93 12.08
C SER A 132 -0.48 8.24 13.43
N PRO A 133 0.24 8.67 14.48
CA PRO A 133 0.04 8.09 15.80
C PRO A 133 -1.40 8.28 16.26
N GLN A 134 -2.03 7.23 16.74
CA GLN A 134 -3.41 7.27 17.25
C GLN A 134 -3.58 8.35 18.31
N ARG A 135 -2.57 8.54 19.14
CA ARG A 135 -2.56 9.56 20.17
C ARG A 135 -2.72 10.97 19.61
N LEU A 136 -1.98 11.31 18.54
CA LEU A 136 -2.08 12.63 17.92
C LEU A 136 -3.43 12.82 17.23
N PHE A 137 -3.96 11.78 16.63
CA PHE A 137 -5.27 11.80 16.00
C PHE A 137 -6.36 12.09 17.05
N ASN A 138 -6.33 11.41 18.17
CA ASN A 138 -7.29 11.62 19.27
C ASN A 138 -7.21 13.03 19.83
N LEU A 139 -6.02 13.61 19.95
CA LEU A 139 -5.84 14.97 20.42
C LEU A 139 -6.44 16.00 19.45
N LYS A 140 -6.38 15.76 18.15
CA LYS A 140 -6.98 16.65 17.15
C LYS A 140 -8.50 16.62 17.17
N LEU A 141 -9.11 15.55 17.63
CA LEU A 141 -10.56 15.41 17.73
C LEU A 141 -11.14 16.03 18.99
N ARG A 142 -10.30 16.39 19.93
CA ARG A 142 -10.70 17.09 21.14
C ARG A 142 -10.67 18.59 20.91
#